data_9187e42b022ec2b5a7deffee6ab4f93c
#
_entry.id   9187e42b022ec2b5a7deffee6ab4f93c
#
_cell.length_a   1.000
_cell.length_b   1.000
_cell.length_c   1.000
_cell.angle_alpha   90.00
_cell.angle_beta   90.00
_cell.angle_gamma   90.00
#
_symmetry.space_group_name_H-M   'P 1'
#
loop_
_entity.id
_entity.type
_entity.pdbx_description
1 polymer ?
#
loop_
_entity_poly.entity_id
_entity_poly.type
_entity_poly.pdbx_seq_one_letter_code
_entity_poly.pdbx_strand_id
1 'polypeptide(L)'
;MITVVKRSGQRVPLDINKIQRQVAFDCKGIDGVSPSMIEIKAHLELHDGISTETIDELLLKAMVDLIDESENPEINNVNYQYVAGRQKVSMLRKSVYGTYTPPPLYDIVKKNVELGMYTAELLEWYSEDEWNIINLFIDHDKDENYTYAAIAQLAEKYLVQNRATGKI
;
A
#
# COMPACT_ATOMS: atom_id res chain seq x y z
N MET A 1 1.10 -22.88 -16.97
CA MET A 1 1.46 -21.47 -16.76
C MET A 1 0.64 -21.00 -15.57
N ILE A 2 1.27 -20.50 -14.51
CA ILE A 2 0.56 -20.01 -13.31
C ILE A 2 -0.14 -18.69 -13.64
N THR A 3 -1.40 -18.56 -13.25
CA THR A 3 -2.17 -17.33 -13.37
C THR A 3 -2.46 -16.73 -12.00
N VAL A 4 -2.69 -15.41 -11.95
CA VAL A 4 -3.10 -14.68 -10.75
C VAL A 4 -4.44 -13.99 -10.99
N VAL A 5 -5.21 -13.82 -9.92
CA VAL A 5 -6.48 -13.10 -9.93
C VAL A 5 -6.24 -11.68 -9.41
N LYS A 6 -6.52 -10.68 -10.25
CA LYS A 6 -6.47 -9.26 -9.86
C LYS A 6 -7.66 -8.89 -8.97
N ARG A 7 -7.58 -7.76 -8.24
CA ARG A 7 -8.71 -7.19 -7.48
C ARG A 7 -9.98 -6.96 -8.31
N SER A 8 -9.84 -6.75 -9.62
CA SER A 8 -10.96 -6.66 -10.58
C SER A 8 -11.61 -8.00 -10.91
N GLY A 9 -11.11 -9.14 -10.40
CA GLY A 9 -11.52 -10.49 -10.77
C GLY A 9 -10.89 -11.02 -12.07
N GLN A 10 -10.13 -10.21 -12.78
CA GLN A 10 -9.47 -10.64 -14.04
C GLN A 10 -8.33 -11.60 -13.73
N ARG A 11 -8.28 -12.73 -14.45
CA ARG A 11 -7.14 -13.65 -14.46
C ARG A 11 -6.10 -13.20 -15.49
N VAL A 12 -4.84 -13.15 -15.06
CA VAL A 12 -3.70 -12.80 -15.91
C VAL A 12 -2.51 -13.73 -15.62
N PRO A 13 -1.57 -13.93 -16.55
CA PRO A 13 -0.33 -14.67 -16.27
C PRO A 13 0.42 -14.03 -15.10
N LEU A 14 1.01 -14.88 -14.24
CA LEU A 14 1.89 -14.42 -13.17
C LEU A 14 3.15 -13.79 -13.77
N ASP A 15 3.47 -12.59 -13.34
CA ASP A 15 4.71 -11.89 -13.64
C ASP A 15 5.54 -11.73 -12.36
N ILE A 16 6.49 -12.64 -12.15
CA ILE A 16 7.37 -12.65 -10.98
C ILE A 16 8.20 -11.34 -10.91
N ASN A 17 8.58 -10.78 -12.06
CA ASN A 17 9.34 -9.52 -12.08
C ASN A 17 8.56 -8.34 -11.47
N LYS A 18 7.21 -8.39 -11.45
CA LYS A 18 6.41 -7.37 -10.75
C LYS A 18 6.55 -7.48 -9.25
N ILE A 19 6.56 -8.70 -8.72
CA ILE A 19 6.78 -8.96 -7.29
C ILE A 19 8.16 -8.46 -6.90
N GLN A 20 9.20 -8.86 -7.64
CA GLN A 20 10.58 -8.46 -7.37
C GLN A 20 10.77 -6.93 -7.43
N ARG A 21 10.16 -6.27 -8.41
CA ARG A 21 10.19 -4.79 -8.51
C ARG A 21 9.51 -4.11 -7.34
N GLN A 22 8.38 -4.66 -6.84
CA GLN A 22 7.71 -4.13 -5.66
C GLN A 22 8.60 -4.26 -4.43
N VAL A 23 9.16 -5.44 -4.16
CA VAL A 23 10.05 -5.67 -3.02
C VAL A 23 11.31 -4.79 -3.10
N ALA A 24 11.90 -4.66 -4.29
CA ALA A 24 13.05 -3.79 -4.49
C ALA A 24 12.71 -2.31 -4.26
N PHE A 25 11.52 -1.86 -4.67
CA PHE A 25 11.03 -0.51 -4.41
C PHE A 25 10.85 -0.28 -2.91
N ASP A 26 10.23 -1.21 -2.19
CA ASP A 26 9.99 -1.08 -0.75
C ASP A 26 11.30 -1.01 0.06
N CYS A 27 12.36 -1.68 -0.41
CA CYS A 27 13.70 -1.66 0.22
C CYS A 27 14.55 -0.46 -0.19
N LYS A 28 14.17 0.29 -1.23
CA LYS A 28 15.02 1.33 -1.82
C LYS A 28 15.39 2.42 -0.80
N GLY A 29 16.71 2.64 -0.62
CA GLY A 29 17.24 3.70 0.26
C GLY A 29 17.04 3.44 1.75
N ILE A 30 16.72 2.20 2.15
CA ILE A 30 16.67 1.78 3.56
C ILE A 30 17.89 0.89 3.82
N ASP A 31 18.72 1.29 4.79
CA ASP A 31 19.93 0.56 5.12
C ASP A 31 19.65 -0.73 5.88
N GLY A 32 20.47 -1.75 5.68
CA GLY A 32 20.42 -3.02 6.41
C GLY A 32 19.25 -3.94 6.05
N VAL A 33 18.51 -3.67 4.96
CA VAL A 33 17.42 -4.53 4.46
C VAL A 33 17.80 -5.21 3.15
N SER A 34 17.26 -6.39 2.92
CA SER A 34 17.55 -7.21 1.74
C SER A 34 16.29 -7.69 1.06
N PRO A 35 16.05 -7.35 -0.23
CA PRO A 35 14.95 -7.90 -1.02
C PRO A 35 14.93 -9.44 -1.00
N SER A 36 16.10 -10.08 -1.15
CA SER A 36 16.21 -11.53 -1.18
C SER A 36 15.77 -12.20 0.14
N MET A 37 16.03 -11.55 1.28
CA MET A 37 15.56 -12.08 2.58
C MET A 37 14.03 -12.06 2.67
N ILE A 38 13.39 -11.02 2.15
CA ILE A 38 11.93 -10.92 2.09
C ILE A 38 11.37 -12.02 1.19
N GLU A 39 11.95 -12.21 0.01
CA GLU A 39 11.51 -13.24 -0.95
C GLU A 39 11.65 -14.65 -0.38
N ILE A 40 12.77 -14.95 0.29
CA ILE A 40 12.99 -16.25 0.98
C ILE A 40 11.98 -16.41 2.11
N LYS A 41 11.79 -15.39 2.96
CA LYS A 41 10.89 -15.44 4.11
C LYS A 41 9.43 -15.55 3.72
N ALA A 42 9.02 -14.89 2.63
CA ALA A 42 7.67 -14.91 2.13
C ALA A 42 7.22 -16.34 1.72
N HIS A 43 8.16 -17.26 1.44
CA HIS A 43 7.86 -18.63 1.01
C HIS A 43 6.66 -18.69 0.08
N LEU A 44 6.68 -17.85 -0.98
CA LEU A 44 5.54 -17.70 -1.86
C LEU A 44 5.18 -19.04 -2.50
N GLU A 45 4.26 -19.76 -1.90
CA GLU A 45 3.61 -20.90 -2.51
C GLU A 45 2.67 -20.42 -3.62
N LEU A 46 3.30 -20.04 -4.73
CA LEU A 46 2.58 -19.56 -5.90
C LEU A 46 1.84 -20.73 -6.56
N HIS A 47 0.54 -20.74 -6.38
CA HIS A 47 -0.36 -21.70 -7.03
C HIS A 47 -1.24 -21.00 -8.08
N ASP A 48 -1.79 -21.77 -9.01
CA ASP A 48 -2.67 -21.22 -10.03
C ASP A 48 -3.93 -20.61 -9.41
N GLY A 49 -4.23 -19.39 -9.81
CA GLY A 49 -5.38 -18.64 -9.31
C GLY A 49 -5.17 -17.91 -7.99
N ILE A 50 -3.94 -17.83 -7.44
CA ILE A 50 -3.67 -17.00 -6.26
C ILE A 50 -4.05 -15.54 -6.53
N SER A 51 -4.65 -14.86 -5.54
CA SER A 51 -4.99 -13.45 -5.70
C SER A 51 -3.75 -12.55 -5.53
N THR A 52 -3.72 -11.43 -6.26
CA THR A 52 -2.66 -10.42 -6.06
C THR A 52 -2.70 -9.81 -4.66
N GLU A 53 -3.86 -9.82 -4.02
CA GLU A 53 -4.06 -9.37 -2.64
C GLU A 53 -3.40 -10.31 -1.65
N THR A 54 -3.58 -11.63 -1.81
CA THR A 54 -2.90 -12.64 -1.01
C THR A 54 -1.38 -12.57 -1.16
N ILE A 55 -0.88 -12.30 -2.37
CA ILE A 55 0.57 -12.09 -2.59
C ILE A 55 1.06 -10.85 -1.80
N ASP A 56 0.34 -9.71 -1.88
CA ASP A 56 0.68 -8.50 -1.12
C ASP A 56 0.68 -8.77 0.40
N GLU A 57 -0.28 -9.57 0.93
CA GLU A 57 -0.36 -9.96 2.34
C GLU A 57 0.79 -10.86 2.78
N LEU A 58 1.18 -11.85 1.97
CA LEU A 58 2.31 -12.73 2.25
C LEU A 58 3.63 -11.95 2.30
N LEU A 59 3.83 -11.01 1.36
CA LEU A 59 4.99 -10.13 1.38
C LEU A 59 5.02 -9.26 2.63
N LEU A 60 3.89 -8.62 2.97
CA LEU A 60 3.78 -7.79 4.17
C LEU A 60 4.09 -8.60 5.43
N LYS A 61 3.54 -9.82 5.55
CA LYS A 61 3.82 -10.70 6.67
C LYS A 61 5.30 -11.02 6.77
N ALA A 62 5.95 -11.37 5.66
CA ALA A 62 7.39 -11.65 5.64
C ALA A 62 8.23 -10.45 6.09
N MET A 63 7.87 -9.24 5.65
CA MET A 63 8.53 -8.00 6.08
C MET A 63 8.37 -7.72 7.58
N VAL A 64 7.15 -7.96 8.11
CA VAL A 64 6.86 -7.78 9.55
C VAL A 64 7.61 -8.82 10.38
N ASP A 65 7.64 -10.07 9.95
CA ASP A 65 8.35 -11.15 10.65
C ASP A 65 9.88 -10.91 10.69
N LEU A 66 10.44 -10.14 9.75
CA LEU A 66 11.86 -9.78 9.72
C LEU A 66 12.22 -8.63 10.68
N ILE A 67 11.26 -7.92 11.27
CA ILE A 67 11.54 -6.82 12.21
C ILE A 67 12.25 -7.34 13.46
N ASP A 68 11.93 -8.55 13.91
CA ASP A 68 12.30 -9.08 15.22
C ASP A 68 13.23 -10.32 15.19
N GLU A 69 13.60 -10.84 14.00
CA GLU A 69 14.27 -12.15 13.88
C GLU A 69 15.79 -12.13 14.05
N SER A 70 16.40 -11.04 14.43
CA SER A 70 17.87 -10.99 14.55
C SER A 70 18.37 -11.54 15.89
N GLU A 71 18.82 -12.78 15.92
CA GLU A 71 19.73 -13.29 16.97
C GLU A 71 21.15 -12.71 16.81
N ASN A 72 21.44 -12.05 15.68
CA ASN A 72 22.73 -11.42 15.40
C ASN A 72 22.60 -9.89 15.57
N PRO A 73 23.20 -9.30 16.62
CA PRO A 73 23.13 -7.86 16.86
C PRO A 73 23.85 -7.01 15.79
N GLU A 74 24.63 -7.63 14.90
CA GLU A 74 25.25 -6.94 13.76
C GLU A 74 24.27 -6.70 12.60
N ILE A 75 23.13 -7.41 12.59
CA ILE A 75 22.07 -7.25 11.59
C ILE A 75 20.93 -6.47 12.24
N ASN A 76 20.91 -5.17 12.05
CA ASN A 76 19.81 -4.34 12.55
C ASN A 76 18.58 -4.50 11.65
N ASN A 77 17.67 -5.38 12.04
CA ASN A 77 16.45 -5.66 11.28
C ASN A 77 15.31 -4.66 11.57
N VAL A 78 15.50 -3.74 12.50
CA VAL A 78 14.46 -2.76 12.86
C VAL A 78 14.00 -1.92 11.66
N ASN A 79 14.85 -1.74 10.67
CA ASN A 79 14.54 -0.98 9.47
C ASN A 79 13.50 -1.67 8.56
N TYR A 80 13.26 -2.97 8.72
CA TYR A 80 12.14 -3.64 8.04
C TYR A 80 10.77 -3.06 8.42
N GLN A 81 10.66 -2.33 9.54
CA GLN A 81 9.43 -1.59 9.88
C GLN A 81 9.04 -0.54 8.81
N TYR A 82 10.03 0.09 8.16
CA TYR A 82 9.80 1.05 7.08
C TYR A 82 9.47 0.34 5.77
N VAL A 83 10.12 -0.80 5.49
CA VAL A 83 9.82 -1.64 4.32
C VAL A 83 8.37 -2.13 4.39
N ALA A 84 7.96 -2.67 5.55
CA ALA A 84 6.59 -3.10 5.80
C ALA A 84 5.59 -1.91 5.77
N GLY A 85 6.02 -0.73 6.20
CA GLY A 85 5.24 0.51 6.10
C GLY A 85 4.94 0.86 4.66
N ARG A 86 5.94 0.87 3.76
CA ARG A 86 5.76 1.14 2.32
C ARG A 86 4.85 0.12 1.64
N GLN A 87 5.04 -1.17 1.94
CA GLN A 87 4.14 -2.22 1.44
C GLN A 87 2.69 -1.98 1.90
N LYS A 88 2.47 -1.61 3.17
CA LYS A 88 1.14 -1.31 3.71
C LYS A 88 0.53 -0.09 3.04
N VAL A 89 1.29 0.99 2.80
CA VAL A 89 0.85 2.17 2.03
C VAL A 89 0.44 1.77 0.61
N SER A 90 1.26 0.95 -0.07
CA SER A 90 0.95 0.43 -1.40
C SER A 90 -0.37 -0.35 -1.43
N MET A 91 -0.59 -1.22 -0.44
CA MET A 91 -1.83 -1.99 -0.31
C MET A 91 -3.05 -1.08 -0.07
N LEU A 92 -2.93 -0.07 0.79
CA LEU A 92 -3.98 0.91 1.06
C LEU A 92 -4.34 1.71 -0.20
N ARG A 93 -3.35 2.26 -0.90
CA ARG A 93 -3.57 3.01 -2.14
C ARG A 93 -4.27 2.15 -3.20
N LYS A 94 -3.83 0.90 -3.38
CA LYS A 94 -4.48 -0.05 -4.29
C LYS A 94 -5.92 -0.39 -3.86
N SER A 95 -6.20 -0.45 -2.56
CA SER A 95 -7.55 -0.71 -2.04
C SER A 95 -8.49 0.48 -2.26
N VAL A 96 -8.03 1.70 -1.99
CA VAL A 96 -8.83 2.93 -2.07
C VAL A 96 -8.97 3.44 -3.50
N TYR A 97 -7.88 3.48 -4.23
CA TYR A 97 -7.80 4.10 -5.56
C TYR A 97 -7.80 3.08 -6.72
N GLY A 98 -7.55 1.81 -6.45
CA GLY A 98 -7.32 0.78 -7.47
C GLY A 98 -5.93 0.84 -8.11
N THR A 99 -5.10 1.82 -7.73
CA THR A 99 -3.75 2.06 -8.25
C THR A 99 -2.82 2.51 -7.13
N TYR A 100 -1.49 2.40 -7.37
CA TYR A 100 -0.49 2.90 -6.43
C TYR A 100 -0.44 4.44 -6.40
N THR A 101 -0.55 5.08 -7.55
CA THR A 101 -0.52 6.56 -7.65
C THR A 101 -1.88 7.13 -7.26
N PRO A 102 -1.96 7.99 -6.23
CA PRO A 102 -3.20 8.67 -5.89
C PRO A 102 -3.72 9.51 -7.06
N PRO A 103 -5.03 9.50 -7.31
CA PRO A 103 -5.64 10.42 -8.28
C PRO A 103 -5.49 11.89 -7.82
N PRO A 104 -5.72 12.88 -8.72
CA PRO A 104 -5.82 14.28 -8.34
C PRO A 104 -6.84 14.49 -7.22
N LEU A 105 -6.56 15.42 -6.30
CA LEU A 105 -7.40 15.68 -5.14
C LEU A 105 -8.84 16.02 -5.53
N TYR A 106 -9.05 16.79 -6.59
CA TYR A 106 -10.39 17.13 -7.08
C TYR A 106 -11.19 15.88 -7.45
N ASP A 107 -10.58 14.92 -8.15
CA ASP A 107 -11.26 13.67 -8.54
C ASP A 107 -11.62 12.83 -7.32
N ILE A 108 -10.76 12.81 -6.29
CA ILE A 108 -11.02 12.12 -5.01
C ILE A 108 -12.21 12.75 -4.31
N VAL A 109 -12.24 14.09 -4.18
CA VAL A 109 -13.33 14.81 -3.52
C VAL A 109 -14.63 14.61 -4.27
N LYS A 110 -14.64 14.77 -5.59
CA LYS A 110 -15.82 14.58 -6.45
C LYS A 110 -16.39 13.18 -6.29
N LYS A 111 -15.56 12.15 -6.40
CA LYS A 111 -15.97 10.76 -6.21
C LYS A 111 -16.57 10.52 -4.83
N ASN A 112 -15.97 11.06 -3.77
CA ASN A 112 -16.46 10.87 -2.40
C ASN A 112 -17.75 11.64 -2.12
N VAL A 113 -17.99 12.77 -2.78
CA VAL A 113 -19.28 13.46 -2.77
C VAL A 113 -20.34 12.60 -3.48
N GLU A 114 -20.05 12.06 -4.65
CA GLU A 114 -20.96 11.16 -5.40
C GLU A 114 -21.32 9.90 -4.59
N LEU A 115 -20.39 9.40 -3.78
CA LEU A 115 -20.61 8.26 -2.88
C LEU A 115 -21.31 8.64 -1.55
N GLY A 116 -21.59 9.93 -1.32
CA GLY A 116 -22.19 10.42 -0.07
C GLY A 116 -21.24 10.34 1.14
N MET A 117 -19.94 10.18 0.91
CA MET A 117 -18.91 10.17 1.96
C MET A 117 -18.52 11.59 2.39
N TYR A 118 -18.56 12.54 1.47
CA TYR A 118 -18.31 13.95 1.70
C TYR A 118 -19.54 14.78 1.41
N THR A 119 -19.62 15.97 2.04
CA THR A 119 -20.68 16.93 1.75
C THR A 119 -20.49 17.58 0.38
N ALA A 120 -21.60 17.81 -0.35
CA ALA A 120 -21.57 18.46 -1.66
C ALA A 120 -21.08 19.90 -1.61
N GLU A 121 -21.22 20.57 -0.47
CA GLU A 121 -20.78 21.95 -0.23
C GLU A 121 -19.29 22.15 -0.50
N LEU A 122 -18.46 21.10 -0.35
CA LEU A 122 -17.03 21.16 -0.66
C LEU A 122 -16.75 21.52 -2.13
N LEU A 123 -17.62 21.07 -3.06
CA LEU A 123 -17.51 21.40 -4.48
C LEU A 123 -18.16 22.77 -4.83
N GLU A 124 -18.99 23.31 -3.93
CA GLU A 124 -19.54 24.66 -4.05
C GLU A 124 -18.57 25.72 -3.50
N TRP A 125 -17.83 25.39 -2.42
CA TRP A 125 -16.91 26.31 -1.76
C TRP A 125 -15.62 26.55 -2.55
N TYR A 126 -15.15 25.53 -3.28
CA TYR A 126 -13.88 25.57 -4.01
C TYR A 126 -14.08 25.13 -5.45
N SER A 127 -13.58 25.91 -6.38
CA SER A 127 -13.49 25.56 -7.80
C SER A 127 -12.47 24.45 -8.05
N GLU A 128 -12.55 23.81 -9.22
CA GLU A 128 -11.57 22.80 -9.65
C GLU A 128 -10.13 23.36 -9.65
N ASP A 129 -9.95 24.60 -10.08
CA ASP A 129 -8.63 25.25 -10.09
C ASP A 129 -8.06 25.42 -8.67
N GLU A 130 -8.90 25.78 -7.69
CA GLU A 130 -8.50 25.87 -6.29
C GLU A 130 -8.13 24.48 -5.71
N TRP A 131 -8.88 23.44 -6.03
CA TRP A 131 -8.53 22.06 -5.65
C TRP A 131 -7.20 21.62 -6.26
N ASN A 132 -6.92 21.99 -7.51
CA ASN A 132 -5.65 21.69 -8.16
C ASN A 132 -4.49 22.43 -7.49
N ILE A 133 -4.68 23.68 -7.04
CA ILE A 133 -3.70 24.42 -6.23
C ILE A 133 -3.46 23.71 -4.89
N ILE A 134 -4.51 23.31 -4.17
CA ILE A 134 -4.41 22.59 -2.89
C ILE A 134 -3.65 21.28 -3.10
N ASN A 135 -3.90 20.55 -4.20
CA ASN A 135 -3.22 19.30 -4.52
C ASN A 135 -1.69 19.46 -4.63
N LEU A 136 -1.18 20.62 -5.03
CA LEU A 136 0.27 20.87 -5.11
C LEU A 136 0.97 20.90 -3.74
N PHE A 137 0.22 21.08 -2.65
CA PHE A 137 0.76 21.05 -1.29
C PHE A 137 0.80 19.65 -0.68
N ILE A 138 0.20 18.65 -1.34
CA ILE A 138 0.21 17.26 -0.90
C ILE A 138 1.47 16.58 -1.41
N ASP A 139 2.34 16.17 -0.49
CA ASP A 139 3.57 15.46 -0.78
C ASP A 139 3.38 13.96 -0.46
N HIS A 140 3.02 13.21 -1.48
CA HIS A 140 2.77 11.78 -1.37
C HIS A 140 4.03 10.94 -1.12
N ASP A 141 5.23 11.49 -1.37
CA ASP A 141 6.49 10.77 -1.10
C ASP A 141 6.74 10.66 0.42
N LYS A 142 6.15 11.55 1.21
CA LYS A 142 6.22 11.47 2.68
C LYS A 142 5.53 10.24 3.25
N ASP A 143 4.55 9.67 2.55
CA ASP A 143 3.85 8.46 2.98
C ASP A 143 4.80 7.25 3.03
N GLU A 144 5.91 7.27 2.26
CA GLU A 144 6.92 6.21 2.24
C GLU A 144 7.79 6.17 3.51
N ASN A 145 7.69 7.18 4.37
CA ASN A 145 8.46 7.28 5.61
C ASN A 145 7.71 6.77 6.84
N TYR A 146 6.47 6.30 6.69
CA TYR A 146 5.74 5.70 7.80
C TYR A 146 6.28 4.32 8.17
N THR A 147 6.37 4.05 9.47
CA THR A 147 6.58 2.68 9.94
C THR A 147 5.30 1.85 9.77
N TYR A 148 5.43 0.53 9.75
CA TYR A 148 4.28 -0.37 9.69
C TYR A 148 3.24 -0.08 10.78
N ALA A 149 3.70 0.08 12.03
CA ALA A 149 2.81 0.35 13.16
C ALA A 149 2.05 1.67 13.00
N ALA A 150 2.72 2.73 12.50
CA ALA A 150 2.11 4.03 12.28
C ALA A 150 1.02 3.96 11.19
N ILE A 151 1.32 3.36 10.04
CA ILE A 151 0.33 3.28 8.94
C ILE A 151 -0.80 2.30 9.27
N ALA A 152 -0.54 1.21 9.99
CA ALA A 152 -1.58 0.31 10.47
C ALA A 152 -2.55 1.04 11.42
N GLN A 153 -2.03 1.81 12.37
CA GLN A 153 -2.85 2.60 13.29
C GLN A 153 -3.67 3.68 12.54
N LEU A 154 -3.08 4.37 11.56
CA LEU A 154 -3.80 5.32 10.74
C LEU A 154 -4.95 4.66 9.98
N ALA A 155 -4.68 3.50 9.35
CA ALA A 155 -5.68 2.77 8.58
C ALA A 155 -6.86 2.30 9.45
N GLU A 156 -6.59 1.81 10.66
CA GLU A 156 -7.60 1.22 11.52
C GLU A 156 -8.42 2.25 12.30
N LYS A 157 -7.84 3.42 12.63
CA LYS A 157 -8.45 4.36 13.58
C LYS A 157 -8.82 5.71 12.99
N TYR A 158 -8.11 6.17 11.96
CA TYR A 158 -8.20 7.56 11.52
C TYR A 158 -8.70 7.74 10.08
N LEU A 159 -8.51 6.75 9.22
CA LEU A 159 -9.06 6.85 7.87
C LEU A 159 -10.58 6.72 7.88
N VAL A 160 -11.23 7.46 6.98
CA VAL A 160 -12.68 7.39 6.81
C VAL A 160 -13.06 5.99 6.35
N GLN A 161 -13.92 5.34 7.11
CA GLN A 161 -14.37 3.97 6.85
C GLN A 161 -15.90 3.92 6.79
N ASN A 162 -16.39 3.10 5.87
CA ASN A 162 -17.79 2.69 5.92
C ASN A 162 -17.98 1.73 7.11
N ARG A 163 -18.68 2.19 8.15
CA ARG A 163 -18.86 1.42 9.40
C ARG A 163 -19.58 0.09 9.22
N ALA A 164 -20.41 -0.05 8.18
CA ALA A 164 -21.14 -1.27 7.93
C ALA A 164 -20.29 -2.34 7.22
N THR A 165 -19.33 -1.92 6.41
CA THR A 165 -18.50 -2.84 5.58
C THR A 165 -17.04 -2.90 6.00
N GLY A 166 -16.56 -1.99 6.85
CA GLY A 166 -15.15 -1.83 7.21
C GLY A 166 -14.25 -1.37 6.05
N LYS A 167 -14.83 -1.00 4.91
CA LYS A 167 -14.06 -0.50 3.77
C LYS A 167 -13.64 0.96 4.00
N ILE A 168 -12.37 1.22 3.70
CA ILE A 168 -11.76 2.56 3.62
C ILE A 168 -12.09 3.15 2.26
#